data_abdf8ef364d164e467878d4b49a1f3aa
#
_entry.id   abdf8ef364d164e467878d4b49a1f3aa
#
_cell.length_a   1.000
_cell.length_b   1.000
_cell.length_c   1.000
_cell.angle_alpha   90.00
_cell.angle_beta   90.00
_cell.angle_gamma   90.00
#
_symmetry.space_group_name_H-M   'P 1'
#
loop_
_entity.id
_entity.type
_entity.pdbx_description
1 polymer ?
#
loop_
_entity_poly.entity_id
_entity_poly.type
_entity_poly.pdbx_seq_one_letter_code
_entity_poly.pdbx_strand_id
1 'polypeptide(L)'
;MKHGTNGIVKFIFVLLGAVLFCVLGLAGFIFFHVSELKKAQPLEVSQEEKTAALKTFYSRHKINFDFPPLNSIENFLPVKSSSSNIAPSAKKIELPKIDAKSYILIHANTGTILAEYNADKIIPPASLTKLVTIYTMLQKPEFKDLEKIFFPPKEAWAIFLPKGAAWIGLGENQSLSIEELIRGMAVCSGNDAALAAALLTEGSLKKFTLKMNEAVKTMGLKSTRFEDSSGLSEKNQTTAREFALFSLHYLKQYPENLKKFHSVNEISYPQKHNILIKKNSDGLKEFQIKPATNTLLKKIEGCDGLKTGFIYESGFNISLTAQKNGERFIAVILGGQGKSFTEGIFKREQNSIKLMNFAFDNFKSFDIREHNKIKRSVSVLGSNLNVKTSAFIPLLADEDFSQDYLTVFKNDERHIEQVIILPDVIMAPLFAGQQIGRIEYRIKDSDIVLKTIPLICPHDIKEGSYFRKFIDGFYQFF
;
A
#
# COMPACT_ATOMS: atom_id res chain seq x y z
N MET A 1 35.70 -6.86 -86.40
CA MET A 1 34.81 -6.88 -85.21
C MET A 1 35.61 -7.02 -83.93
N LYS A 2 36.43 -6.03 -83.49
CA LYS A 2 37.21 -6.09 -82.24
C LYS A 2 37.11 -4.79 -81.39
N HIS A 3 36.25 -3.86 -81.69
CA HIS A 3 36.17 -2.57 -80.98
C HIS A 3 34.95 -2.43 -80.04
N GLY A 4 34.01 -3.35 -80.04
CA GLY A 4 32.79 -3.23 -79.20
C GLY A 4 32.91 -3.76 -77.76
N THR A 5 33.78 -4.73 -77.53
CA THR A 5 33.91 -5.44 -76.25
C THR A 5 34.58 -4.65 -75.13
N ASN A 6 35.53 -3.77 -75.46
CA ASN A 6 36.26 -2.97 -74.46
C ASN A 6 35.38 -1.87 -73.81
N GLY A 7 34.39 -1.34 -74.51
CA GLY A 7 33.44 -0.32 -74.01
C GLY A 7 32.50 -0.90 -72.96
N ILE A 8 31.96 -2.10 -73.26
CA ILE A 8 31.04 -2.77 -72.36
C ILE A 8 31.74 -3.22 -71.05
N VAL A 9 32.93 -3.76 -71.18
CA VAL A 9 33.75 -4.16 -70.02
C VAL A 9 34.09 -2.96 -69.14
N LYS A 10 34.52 -1.84 -69.70
CA LYS A 10 34.74 -0.60 -68.95
C LYS A 10 33.48 -0.10 -68.28
N PHE A 11 32.33 -0.13 -68.95
CA PHE A 11 31.03 0.30 -68.40
C PHE A 11 30.65 -0.58 -67.21
N ILE A 12 30.82 -1.92 -67.32
CA ILE A 12 30.56 -2.89 -66.23
C ILE A 12 31.47 -2.59 -65.00
N PHE A 13 32.76 -2.32 -65.24
CA PHE A 13 33.66 -1.98 -64.11
C PHE A 13 33.32 -0.66 -63.45
N VAL A 14 32.92 0.35 -64.21
CA VAL A 14 32.46 1.63 -63.63
C VAL A 14 31.17 1.43 -62.85
N LEU A 15 30.21 0.66 -63.38
CA LEU A 15 28.97 0.33 -62.67
C LEU A 15 29.25 -0.45 -61.38
N LEU A 16 30.11 -1.49 -61.43
CA LEU A 16 30.53 -2.26 -60.25
C LEU A 16 31.24 -1.38 -59.23
N GLY A 17 32.11 -0.46 -59.66
CA GLY A 17 32.78 0.51 -58.79
C GLY A 17 31.79 1.46 -58.13
N ALA A 18 30.80 1.95 -58.88
CA ALA A 18 29.76 2.79 -58.32
C ALA A 18 28.85 2.07 -57.32
N VAL A 19 28.48 0.82 -57.61
CA VAL A 19 27.73 -0.04 -56.68
C VAL A 19 28.52 -0.33 -55.42
N LEU A 20 29.82 -0.66 -55.56
CA LEU A 20 30.67 -0.90 -54.42
C LEU A 20 30.82 0.34 -53.55
N PHE A 21 31.02 1.52 -54.17
CA PHE A 21 31.08 2.78 -53.47
C PHE A 21 29.79 3.10 -52.72
N CYS A 22 28.61 2.86 -53.33
CA CYS A 22 27.31 3.03 -52.66
C CYS A 22 27.16 2.05 -51.49
N VAL A 23 27.56 0.79 -51.65
CA VAL A 23 27.48 -0.23 -50.59
C VAL A 23 28.41 0.14 -49.41
N LEU A 24 29.65 0.58 -49.69
CA LEU A 24 30.60 1.02 -48.65
C LEU A 24 30.10 2.30 -47.96
N GLY A 25 29.55 3.24 -48.71
CA GLY A 25 28.91 4.46 -48.17
C GLY A 25 27.74 4.15 -47.25
N LEU A 26 26.88 3.23 -47.67
CA LEU A 26 25.73 2.79 -46.85
C LEU A 26 26.22 2.04 -45.58
N ALA A 27 27.19 1.14 -45.68
CA ALA A 27 27.77 0.44 -44.53
C ALA A 27 28.41 1.43 -43.54
N GLY A 28 29.18 2.41 -44.04
CA GLY A 28 29.73 3.47 -43.20
C GLY A 28 28.66 4.33 -42.50
N PHE A 29 27.58 4.65 -43.23
CA PHE A 29 26.45 5.37 -42.66
C PHE A 29 25.71 4.57 -41.58
N ILE A 30 25.46 3.29 -41.81
CA ILE A 30 24.84 2.38 -40.83
C ILE A 30 25.70 2.27 -39.58
N PHE A 31 27.03 2.05 -39.76
CA PHE A 31 27.97 1.97 -38.65
C PHE A 31 27.98 3.24 -37.82
N PHE A 32 28.05 4.40 -38.47
CA PHE A 32 27.99 5.72 -37.80
C PHE A 32 26.66 5.87 -37.02
N HIS A 33 25.54 5.57 -37.66
CA HIS A 33 24.21 5.66 -37.04
C HIS A 33 24.08 4.77 -35.80
N VAL A 34 24.52 3.50 -35.85
CA VAL A 34 24.50 2.58 -34.71
C VAL A 34 25.45 3.07 -33.60
N SER A 35 26.63 3.63 -33.96
CA SER A 35 27.55 4.22 -33.00
C SER A 35 26.95 5.42 -32.26
N GLU A 36 26.20 6.28 -32.96
CA GLU A 36 25.50 7.42 -32.34
C GLU A 36 24.34 6.96 -31.45
N LEU A 37 23.60 5.92 -31.85
CA LEU A 37 22.58 5.27 -31.00
C LEU A 37 23.14 4.81 -29.68
N LYS A 38 24.32 4.17 -29.69
CA LYS A 38 24.97 3.67 -28.47
C LYS A 38 25.48 4.77 -27.54
N LYS A 39 25.63 6.01 -28.04
CA LYS A 39 26.08 7.20 -27.29
C LYS A 39 24.94 8.13 -26.89
N ALA A 40 23.73 7.87 -27.36
CA ALA A 40 22.59 8.75 -27.11
C ALA A 40 22.30 8.89 -25.61
N GLN A 41 21.88 10.09 -25.21
CA GLN A 41 21.48 10.37 -23.83
C GLN A 41 20.02 9.94 -23.61
N PRO A 42 19.66 9.52 -22.39
CA PRO A 42 18.28 9.23 -22.05
C PRO A 42 17.39 10.47 -22.22
N LEU A 43 16.16 10.25 -22.62
CA LEU A 43 15.14 11.28 -22.66
C LEU A 43 14.80 11.71 -21.22
N GLU A 44 14.72 13.03 -20.98
CA GLU A 44 14.25 13.53 -19.68
C GLU A 44 12.73 13.33 -19.58
N VAL A 45 12.28 12.86 -18.42
CA VAL A 45 10.86 12.60 -18.11
C VAL A 45 10.48 13.40 -16.88
N SER A 46 9.47 14.25 -17.04
CA SER A 46 8.93 15.02 -15.94
C SER A 46 8.20 14.15 -14.91
N GLN A 47 8.06 14.62 -13.69
CA GLN A 47 7.31 13.89 -12.65
C GLN A 47 5.82 13.72 -13.01
N GLU A 48 5.25 14.67 -13.76
CA GLU A 48 3.87 14.58 -14.24
C GLU A 48 3.69 13.45 -15.26
N GLU A 49 4.60 13.34 -16.24
CA GLU A 49 4.59 12.26 -17.23
C GLU A 49 4.76 10.90 -16.57
N LYS A 50 5.69 10.79 -15.59
CA LYS A 50 5.89 9.59 -14.80
C LYS A 50 4.59 9.17 -14.10
N THR A 51 3.96 10.09 -13.38
CA THR A 51 2.69 9.83 -12.66
C THR A 51 1.57 9.42 -13.63
N ALA A 52 1.45 10.09 -14.77
CA ALA A 52 0.45 9.76 -15.78
C ALA A 52 0.66 8.36 -16.39
N ALA A 53 1.91 8.00 -16.68
CA ALA A 53 2.26 6.69 -17.22
C ALA A 53 1.96 5.57 -16.21
N LEU A 54 2.32 5.77 -14.93
CA LEU A 54 2.00 4.83 -13.84
C LEU A 54 0.49 4.66 -13.67
N LYS A 55 -0.28 5.75 -13.62
CA LYS A 55 -1.76 5.67 -13.57
C LYS A 55 -2.32 4.87 -14.74
N THR A 56 -1.78 5.06 -15.95
CA THR A 56 -2.19 4.32 -17.14
C THR A 56 -1.88 2.82 -16.99
N PHE A 57 -0.70 2.46 -16.49
CA PHE A 57 -0.33 1.07 -16.22
C PHE A 57 -1.29 0.43 -15.23
N TYR A 58 -1.53 1.07 -14.08
CA TYR A 58 -2.44 0.54 -13.05
C TYR A 58 -3.88 0.40 -13.54
N SER A 59 -4.37 1.37 -14.33
CA SER A 59 -5.69 1.29 -14.96
C SER A 59 -5.81 0.10 -15.91
N ARG A 60 -4.81 -0.15 -16.77
CA ARG A 60 -4.79 -1.30 -17.69
C ARG A 60 -4.82 -2.65 -16.95
N HIS A 61 -4.16 -2.73 -15.80
CA HIS A 61 -4.11 -3.94 -14.97
C HIS A 61 -5.26 -4.02 -13.95
N LYS A 62 -6.21 -3.06 -13.97
CA LYS A 62 -7.35 -2.98 -13.04
C LYS A 62 -6.92 -2.92 -11.56
N ILE A 63 -5.75 -2.34 -11.29
CA ILE A 63 -5.19 -2.10 -9.97
C ILE A 63 -5.49 -0.65 -9.58
N ASN A 64 -5.90 -0.42 -8.33
CA ASN A 64 -6.06 0.94 -7.83
C ASN A 64 -4.68 1.57 -7.60
N PHE A 65 -4.41 2.69 -8.28
CA PHE A 65 -3.13 3.40 -8.19
C PHE A 65 -2.84 3.92 -6.77
N ASP A 66 -3.87 4.44 -6.10
CA ASP A 66 -3.73 5.03 -4.77
C ASP A 66 -3.73 3.97 -3.65
N PHE A 67 -4.25 2.77 -3.94
CA PHE A 67 -4.43 1.68 -2.98
C PHE A 67 -3.98 0.33 -3.59
N PRO A 68 -2.68 0.11 -3.74
CA PRO A 68 -2.18 -1.14 -4.30
C PRO A 68 -2.48 -2.32 -3.37
N PRO A 69 -2.62 -3.53 -3.90
CA PRO A 69 -2.79 -4.73 -3.11
C PRO A 69 -1.57 -5.01 -2.23
N LEU A 70 -1.78 -5.71 -1.13
CA LEU A 70 -0.68 -6.21 -0.30
C LEU A 70 0.09 -7.31 -1.05
N ASN A 71 1.41 -7.31 -0.89
CA ASN A 71 2.27 -8.35 -1.44
C ASN A 71 2.28 -9.58 -0.53
N SER A 72 2.21 -10.77 -1.09
CA SER A 72 2.31 -12.01 -0.30
C SER A 72 3.76 -12.38 -0.01
N ILE A 73 4.00 -12.95 1.19
CA ILE A 73 5.29 -13.51 1.61
C ILE A 73 5.46 -14.96 1.12
N GLU A 74 4.51 -15.54 0.42
CA GLU A 74 4.59 -16.96 -0.01
C GLU A 74 5.92 -17.30 -0.69
N ASN A 75 6.52 -16.33 -1.37
CA ASN A 75 7.83 -16.45 -1.99
C ASN A 75 9.00 -16.48 -0.99
N PHE A 76 8.78 -16.14 0.28
CA PHE A 76 9.83 -16.13 1.32
C PHE A 76 9.86 -17.43 2.16
N LEU A 77 8.76 -18.15 2.21
CA LEU A 77 8.75 -19.43 2.87
C LEU A 77 9.60 -20.39 2.02
N PRO A 78 10.51 -21.17 2.64
CA PRO A 78 11.23 -22.17 1.87
C PRO A 78 10.20 -23.10 1.24
N VAL A 79 10.06 -22.99 -0.07
CA VAL A 79 9.27 -23.91 -0.87
C VAL A 79 9.75 -25.30 -0.46
N LYS A 80 8.85 -26.23 -0.19
CA LYS A 80 9.18 -27.65 -0.06
C LYS A 80 9.80 -28.07 -1.39
N SER A 81 11.10 -27.82 -1.57
CA SER A 81 11.82 -28.31 -2.72
C SER A 81 11.97 -29.80 -2.59
N SER A 82 11.33 -30.49 -3.48
CA SER A 82 11.53 -31.94 -3.70
C SER A 82 12.85 -32.21 -4.46
N SER A 83 13.88 -31.40 -4.29
CA SER A 83 15.21 -31.69 -4.84
C SER A 83 16.33 -31.21 -3.92
N SER A 84 16.97 -32.19 -3.38
CA SER A 84 18.22 -32.19 -2.65
C SER A 84 19.31 -31.29 -3.24
N ASN A 85 20.00 -30.55 -2.40
CA ASN A 85 21.35 -29.98 -2.41
C ASN A 85 21.48 -28.49 -2.14
N ILE A 86 20.64 -27.92 -1.29
CA ILE A 86 20.93 -26.60 -0.70
C ILE A 86 21.06 -26.79 0.81
N ALA A 87 22.19 -26.34 1.36
CA ALA A 87 22.53 -26.47 2.76
C ALA A 87 21.38 -25.95 3.67
N PRO A 88 20.91 -26.72 4.64
CA PRO A 88 19.79 -26.34 5.49
C PRO A 88 20.27 -25.43 6.62
N SER A 89 20.42 -24.14 6.38
CA SER A 89 20.63 -23.19 7.46
C SER A 89 19.44 -22.22 7.65
N ALA A 90 18.35 -22.39 6.95
CA ALA A 90 17.14 -21.67 7.23
C ALA A 90 16.40 -22.36 8.41
N LYS A 91 16.51 -21.80 9.59
CA LYS A 91 15.67 -22.18 10.74
C LYS A 91 14.21 -22.22 10.25
N LYS A 92 13.58 -23.39 10.31
CA LYS A 92 12.17 -23.55 9.92
C LYS A 92 11.33 -22.60 10.78
N ILE A 93 10.79 -21.56 10.15
CA ILE A 93 9.94 -20.60 10.83
C ILE A 93 8.54 -21.18 10.91
N GLU A 94 8.07 -21.44 12.13
CA GLU A 94 6.72 -21.92 12.36
C GLU A 94 5.77 -20.75 12.57
N LEU A 95 4.66 -20.76 11.81
CA LEU A 95 3.59 -19.79 12.00
C LEU A 95 2.95 -19.94 13.37
N PRO A 96 2.66 -18.87 14.09
CA PRO A 96 2.02 -18.94 15.38
C PRO A 96 0.58 -19.48 15.25
N LYS A 97 0.17 -20.36 16.17
CA LYS A 97 -1.22 -20.80 16.27
C LYS A 97 -2.07 -19.69 16.88
N ILE A 98 -3.01 -19.18 16.09
CA ILE A 98 -3.93 -18.10 16.44
C ILE A 98 -5.35 -18.65 16.53
N ASP A 99 -5.99 -18.47 17.68
CA ASP A 99 -7.37 -18.89 17.93
C ASP A 99 -8.35 -17.77 17.52
N ALA A 100 -8.62 -17.68 16.22
CA ALA A 100 -9.55 -16.73 15.63
C ALA A 100 -10.13 -17.26 14.31
N LYS A 101 -11.26 -16.69 13.87
CA LYS A 101 -11.90 -17.07 12.59
C LYS A 101 -11.12 -16.59 11.38
N SER A 102 -10.41 -15.48 11.51
CA SER A 102 -9.62 -14.85 10.45
C SER A 102 -8.54 -13.97 11.04
N TYR A 103 -7.37 -13.93 10.42
CA TYR A 103 -6.33 -12.95 10.76
C TYR A 103 -5.41 -12.67 9.57
N ILE A 104 -4.72 -11.54 9.67
CA ILE A 104 -3.61 -11.16 8.81
C ILE A 104 -2.58 -10.38 9.62
N LEU A 105 -1.30 -10.57 9.30
CA LEU A 105 -0.17 -9.82 9.81
C LEU A 105 0.59 -9.26 8.62
N ILE A 106 0.86 -7.95 8.61
CA ILE A 106 1.59 -7.29 7.55
C ILE A 106 2.75 -6.48 8.09
N HIS A 107 3.80 -6.35 7.30
CA HIS A 107 4.88 -5.40 7.51
C HIS A 107 4.49 -4.05 6.92
N ALA A 108 4.20 -3.06 7.76
CA ALA A 108 3.65 -1.78 7.29
C ALA A 108 4.63 -0.97 6.43
N ASN A 109 5.93 -1.13 6.67
CA ASN A 109 6.98 -0.44 5.89
C ASN A 109 7.00 -0.88 4.43
N THR A 110 6.61 -2.13 4.15
CA THR A 110 6.74 -2.76 2.83
C THR A 110 5.41 -3.23 2.22
N GLY A 111 4.33 -3.27 3.01
CA GLY A 111 3.06 -3.87 2.61
C GLY A 111 3.09 -5.39 2.46
N THR A 112 4.15 -6.07 2.95
CA THR A 112 4.30 -7.51 2.80
C THR A 112 3.45 -8.26 3.81
N ILE A 113 2.69 -9.28 3.36
CA ILE A 113 1.94 -10.18 4.21
C ILE A 113 2.90 -11.19 4.83
N LEU A 114 2.94 -11.27 6.14
CA LEU A 114 3.84 -12.14 6.91
C LEU A 114 3.16 -13.43 7.38
N ALA A 115 1.88 -13.36 7.67
CA ALA A 115 1.04 -14.49 8.05
C ALA A 115 -0.43 -14.15 7.81
N GLU A 116 -1.21 -15.13 7.40
CA GLU A 116 -2.65 -14.96 7.24
C GLU A 116 -3.40 -16.29 7.40
N TYR A 117 -4.66 -16.18 7.77
CA TYR A 117 -5.58 -17.29 7.82
C TYR A 117 -7.00 -16.81 7.53
N ASN A 118 -7.64 -17.39 6.53
CA ASN A 118 -8.98 -16.99 6.09
C ASN A 118 -9.13 -15.46 5.94
N ALA A 119 -8.08 -14.77 5.47
CA ALA A 119 -7.98 -13.31 5.49
C ALA A 119 -9.10 -12.62 4.69
N ASP A 120 -9.71 -13.30 3.74
CA ASP A 120 -10.81 -12.81 2.91
C ASP A 120 -12.20 -13.22 3.42
N LYS A 121 -12.29 -13.87 4.60
CA LYS A 121 -13.57 -14.21 5.21
C LYS A 121 -14.29 -12.95 5.68
N ILE A 122 -15.53 -12.76 5.24
CA ILE A 122 -16.39 -11.65 5.66
C ILE A 122 -16.81 -11.87 7.12
N ILE A 123 -16.52 -10.88 7.96
CA ILE A 123 -16.87 -10.87 9.40
C ILE A 123 -17.30 -9.45 9.78
N PRO A 124 -18.31 -9.27 10.62
CA PRO A 124 -18.66 -7.95 11.13
C PRO A 124 -17.48 -7.34 11.93
N PRO A 125 -17.04 -6.12 11.58
CA PRO A 125 -15.88 -5.48 12.22
C PRO A 125 -16.12 -5.08 13.67
N ALA A 126 -17.36 -5.00 14.11
CA ALA A 126 -17.75 -4.40 15.38
C ALA A 126 -17.16 -2.97 15.49
N SER A 127 -16.68 -2.55 16.66
CA SER A 127 -16.14 -1.20 16.85
C SER A 127 -14.87 -0.86 16.09
N LEU A 128 -14.29 -1.75 15.29
CA LEU A 128 -13.27 -1.36 14.32
C LEU A 128 -13.85 -0.35 13.30
N THR A 129 -15.13 -0.40 13.04
CA THR A 129 -15.91 0.57 12.25
C THR A 129 -15.55 2.02 12.58
N LYS A 130 -15.28 2.32 13.86
CA LYS A 130 -14.94 3.68 14.32
C LYS A 130 -13.65 4.25 13.73
N LEU A 131 -12.73 3.40 13.28
CA LEU A 131 -11.57 3.87 12.52
C LEU A 131 -11.99 4.48 11.18
N VAL A 132 -12.94 3.83 10.50
CA VAL A 132 -13.49 4.34 9.24
C VAL A 132 -14.35 5.58 9.47
N THR A 133 -15.06 5.65 10.60
CA THR A 133 -15.80 6.85 11.02
C THR A 133 -14.88 8.05 11.24
N ILE A 134 -13.78 7.87 11.97
CA ILE A 134 -12.76 8.91 12.17
C ILE A 134 -12.17 9.34 10.83
N TYR A 135 -11.78 8.38 9.99
CA TYR A 135 -11.26 8.64 8.65
C TYR A 135 -12.23 9.47 7.80
N THR A 136 -13.49 9.04 7.71
CA THR A 136 -14.51 9.70 6.91
C THR A 136 -14.80 11.13 7.39
N MET A 137 -14.85 11.34 8.69
CA MET A 137 -15.02 12.67 9.29
C MET A 137 -13.85 13.59 8.92
N LEU A 138 -12.60 13.13 9.05
CA LEU A 138 -11.39 13.90 8.77
C LEU A 138 -11.18 14.20 7.28
N GLN A 139 -11.94 13.59 6.35
CA GLN A 139 -11.92 13.98 4.93
C GLN A 139 -12.48 15.38 4.71
N LYS A 140 -13.32 15.89 5.62
CA LYS A 140 -13.87 17.24 5.54
C LYS A 140 -12.94 18.26 6.20
N PRO A 141 -12.57 19.37 5.52
CA PRO A 141 -11.64 20.37 6.03
C PRO A 141 -12.04 20.94 7.40
N GLU A 142 -13.34 21.14 7.65
CA GLU A 142 -13.86 21.71 8.89
C GLU A 142 -13.63 20.84 10.13
N PHE A 143 -13.33 19.55 9.97
CA PHE A 143 -13.01 18.63 11.08
C PHE A 143 -11.52 18.38 11.25
N LYS A 144 -10.68 19.05 10.49
CA LYS A 144 -9.20 19.04 10.67
C LYS A 144 -8.76 19.99 11.78
N ASP A 145 -9.58 21.00 12.08
CA ASP A 145 -9.42 21.86 13.26
C ASP A 145 -9.90 21.09 14.50
N LEU A 146 -8.94 20.47 15.20
CA LEU A 146 -9.21 19.62 16.35
C LEU A 146 -9.73 20.36 17.56
N GLU A 147 -9.51 21.68 17.65
CA GLU A 147 -9.96 22.54 18.76
C GLU A 147 -11.38 23.05 18.56
N LYS A 148 -11.93 22.90 17.36
CA LYS A 148 -13.29 23.33 17.07
C LYS A 148 -14.29 22.68 18.02
N ILE A 149 -15.09 23.53 18.69
CA ILE A 149 -16.10 23.12 19.68
C ILE A 149 -17.46 22.94 18.99
N PHE A 150 -18.20 21.95 19.43
CA PHE A 150 -19.56 21.69 19.00
C PHE A 150 -20.43 21.14 20.16
N PHE A 151 -21.74 21.10 19.92
CA PHE A 151 -22.72 20.56 20.86
C PHE A 151 -23.17 19.19 20.37
N PRO A 152 -23.18 18.16 21.23
CA PRO A 152 -23.60 16.83 20.83
C PRO A 152 -25.09 16.83 20.44
N PRO A 153 -25.43 16.32 19.24
CA PRO A 153 -26.82 16.16 18.83
C PRO A 153 -27.59 15.30 19.85
N LYS A 154 -28.87 15.63 20.10
CA LYS A 154 -29.69 14.93 21.08
C LYS A 154 -29.74 13.42 20.82
N GLU A 155 -29.84 13.03 19.55
CA GLU A 155 -29.87 11.64 19.11
C GLU A 155 -28.64 10.85 19.49
N ALA A 156 -27.50 11.53 19.70
CA ALA A 156 -26.22 10.93 20.11
C ALA A 156 -26.01 10.91 21.62
N TRP A 157 -26.98 11.38 22.45
CA TRP A 157 -26.77 11.34 23.90
C TRP A 157 -26.70 9.90 24.41
N ALA A 158 -25.82 9.66 25.37
CA ALA A 158 -25.53 8.34 25.91
C ALA A 158 -26.78 7.62 26.48
N ILE A 159 -27.76 8.38 26.95
CA ILE A 159 -29.02 7.82 27.49
C ILE A 159 -29.89 7.09 26.46
N PHE A 160 -29.69 7.35 25.18
CA PHE A 160 -30.43 6.71 24.10
C PHE A 160 -29.69 5.49 23.51
N LEU A 161 -28.47 5.18 23.99
CA LEU A 161 -27.75 4.02 23.52
C LEU A 161 -28.32 2.71 24.05
N PRO A 162 -28.18 1.59 23.30
CA PRO A 162 -28.54 0.29 23.80
C PRO A 162 -27.79 -0.07 25.11
N LYS A 163 -28.45 -0.79 26.00
CA LYS A 163 -27.85 -1.23 27.26
C LYS A 163 -26.57 -2.05 26.99
N GLY A 164 -25.49 -1.73 27.68
CA GLY A 164 -24.20 -2.39 27.53
C GLY A 164 -23.32 -1.84 26.39
N ALA A 165 -23.83 -0.91 25.58
CA ALA A 165 -23.01 -0.24 24.60
C ALA A 165 -21.94 0.65 25.25
N ALA A 166 -20.71 0.68 24.74
CA ALA A 166 -19.66 1.58 25.19
C ALA A 166 -20.02 3.04 24.86
N TRP A 167 -19.70 3.98 25.75
CA TRP A 167 -20.01 5.41 25.61
C TRP A 167 -18.99 6.30 26.30
N ILE A 168 -18.88 7.56 25.88
CA ILE A 168 -18.10 8.59 26.58
C ILE A 168 -18.96 9.37 27.59
N GLY A 169 -20.26 9.49 27.36
CA GLY A 169 -21.21 10.17 28.24
C GLY A 169 -21.73 11.50 27.67
N LEU A 170 -21.94 11.55 26.35
CA LEU A 170 -22.56 12.71 25.71
C LEU A 170 -23.96 12.93 26.26
N GLY A 171 -24.31 14.19 26.54
CA GLY A 171 -25.59 14.55 27.10
C GLY A 171 -25.93 16.01 26.88
N GLU A 172 -27.05 16.43 27.52
CA GLU A 172 -27.55 17.78 27.46
C GLU A 172 -26.58 18.77 28.15
N ASN A 173 -26.54 20.00 27.66
CA ASN A 173 -25.73 21.09 28.23
C ASN A 173 -24.20 20.80 28.27
N GLN A 174 -23.77 20.03 27.30
CA GLN A 174 -22.34 19.73 27.10
C GLN A 174 -21.84 20.28 25.76
N SER A 175 -20.56 20.59 25.71
CA SER A 175 -19.81 20.85 24.49
C SER A 175 -18.55 20.02 24.50
N LEU A 176 -18.03 19.71 23.32
CA LEU A 176 -16.74 19.01 23.21
C LEU A 176 -16.02 19.44 21.92
N SER A 177 -14.69 19.29 21.95
CA SER A 177 -13.88 19.53 20.77
C SER A 177 -13.90 18.33 19.81
N ILE A 178 -13.47 18.54 18.57
CA ILE A 178 -13.25 17.45 17.61
C ILE A 178 -12.22 16.45 18.17
N GLU A 179 -11.19 16.94 18.86
CA GLU A 179 -10.19 16.07 19.50
C GLU A 179 -10.81 15.14 20.54
N GLU A 180 -11.65 15.68 21.43
CA GLU A 180 -12.34 14.90 22.46
C GLU A 180 -13.30 13.87 21.84
N LEU A 181 -13.99 14.24 20.77
CA LEU A 181 -14.86 13.33 20.01
C LEU A 181 -14.07 12.15 19.45
N ILE A 182 -12.95 12.43 18.79
CA ILE A 182 -12.08 11.38 18.22
C ILE A 182 -11.50 10.50 19.32
N ARG A 183 -11.00 11.09 20.42
CA ARG A 183 -10.52 10.35 21.59
C ARG A 183 -11.59 9.46 22.18
N GLY A 184 -12.83 9.95 22.28
CA GLY A 184 -13.98 9.17 22.72
C GLY A 184 -14.20 7.91 21.89
N MET A 185 -14.07 8.01 20.57
CA MET A 185 -14.15 6.86 19.66
C MET A 185 -12.95 5.92 19.75
N ALA A 186 -11.75 6.48 19.75
CA ALA A 186 -10.50 5.70 19.68
C ALA A 186 -10.18 4.98 20.99
N VAL A 187 -10.29 5.66 22.13
CA VAL A 187 -9.84 5.18 23.44
C VAL A 187 -10.90 4.27 24.08
N CYS A 188 -12.06 4.82 24.44
CA CYS A 188 -13.08 4.07 25.15
C CYS A 188 -14.18 3.50 24.26
N SER A 189 -14.04 3.64 22.94
CA SER A 189 -14.98 3.05 21.96
C SER A 189 -16.40 3.61 22.03
N GLY A 190 -16.57 4.91 22.38
CA GLY A 190 -17.88 5.55 22.54
C GLY A 190 -18.78 5.44 21.29
N ASN A 191 -19.93 4.83 21.46
CA ASN A 191 -20.93 4.72 20.39
C ASN A 191 -21.72 6.03 20.22
N ASP A 192 -21.93 6.75 21.33
CA ASP A 192 -22.44 8.13 21.34
C ASP A 192 -21.52 9.05 20.51
N ALA A 193 -20.22 8.99 20.74
CA ALA A 193 -19.24 9.76 19.98
C ALA A 193 -19.25 9.42 18.48
N ALA A 194 -19.40 8.15 18.12
CA ALA A 194 -19.47 7.71 16.73
C ALA A 194 -20.75 8.17 16.04
N LEU A 195 -21.89 8.16 16.74
CA LEU A 195 -23.15 8.69 16.22
C LEU A 195 -23.09 10.22 16.11
N ALA A 196 -22.55 10.91 17.12
CA ALA A 196 -22.34 12.36 17.07
C ALA A 196 -21.46 12.75 15.87
N ALA A 197 -20.35 12.05 15.63
CA ALA A 197 -19.51 12.27 14.47
C ALA A 197 -20.28 12.16 13.15
N ALA A 198 -21.14 11.15 12.99
CA ALA A 198 -21.96 10.96 11.80
C ALA A 198 -22.95 12.11 11.59
N LEU A 199 -23.66 12.50 12.65
CA LEU A 199 -24.67 13.56 12.59
C LEU A 199 -24.06 14.94 12.34
N LEU A 200 -22.93 15.24 12.98
CA LEU A 200 -22.20 16.50 12.79
C LEU A 200 -21.61 16.62 11.38
N THR A 201 -21.15 15.51 10.81
CA THR A 201 -20.47 15.51 9.50
C THR A 201 -21.48 15.61 8.34
N GLU A 202 -22.60 14.87 8.40
CA GLU A 202 -23.53 14.72 7.27
C GLU A 202 -24.99 15.02 7.62
N GLY A 203 -25.29 15.41 8.86
CA GLY A 203 -26.65 15.69 9.33
C GLY A 203 -27.54 14.46 9.51
N SER A 204 -27.10 13.27 9.07
CA SER A 204 -27.79 12.01 9.30
C SER A 204 -26.88 10.81 9.19
N LEU A 205 -27.20 9.76 9.97
CA LEU A 205 -26.47 8.50 9.93
C LEU A 205 -26.49 7.88 8.52
N LYS A 206 -27.63 7.92 7.83
CA LYS A 206 -27.77 7.37 6.47
C LYS A 206 -26.84 8.05 5.47
N LYS A 207 -26.74 9.38 5.48
CA LYS A 207 -25.83 10.11 4.58
C LYS A 207 -24.37 9.82 4.94
N PHE A 208 -24.06 9.74 6.22
CA PHE A 208 -22.71 9.44 6.68
C PHE A 208 -22.24 8.03 6.28
N THR A 209 -23.09 7.01 6.44
CA THR A 209 -22.75 5.64 6.02
C THR A 209 -22.58 5.52 4.51
N LEU A 210 -23.29 6.32 3.70
CA LEU A 210 -23.01 6.42 2.26
C LEU A 210 -21.58 6.95 2.00
N LYS A 211 -21.13 7.98 2.76
CA LYS A 211 -19.77 8.50 2.66
C LYS A 211 -18.72 7.50 3.13
N MET A 212 -18.96 6.76 4.21
CA MET A 212 -18.09 5.67 4.64
C MET A 212 -17.93 4.62 3.53
N ASN A 213 -19.04 4.21 2.90
CA ASN A 213 -19.04 3.22 1.84
C ASN A 213 -18.37 3.75 0.55
N GLU A 214 -18.52 5.02 0.23
CA GLU A 214 -17.81 5.68 -0.87
C GLU A 214 -16.31 5.66 -0.62
N ALA A 215 -15.86 6.01 0.59
CA ALA A 215 -14.45 6.02 0.98
C ALA A 215 -13.80 4.64 0.83
N VAL A 216 -14.40 3.58 1.39
CA VAL A 216 -13.82 2.23 1.28
C VAL A 216 -13.89 1.68 -0.14
N LYS A 217 -14.92 2.05 -0.91
CA LYS A 217 -15.01 1.69 -2.34
C LYS A 217 -13.89 2.35 -3.16
N THR A 218 -13.60 3.62 -2.90
CA THR A 218 -12.50 4.35 -3.56
C THR A 218 -11.14 3.69 -3.27
N MET A 219 -10.96 3.13 -2.07
CA MET A 219 -9.79 2.34 -1.71
C MET A 219 -9.75 0.95 -2.38
N GLY A 220 -10.79 0.56 -3.10
CA GLY A 220 -10.90 -0.77 -3.73
C GLY A 220 -11.31 -1.89 -2.78
N LEU A 221 -11.81 -1.58 -1.58
CA LEU A 221 -12.24 -2.57 -0.59
C LEU A 221 -13.66 -3.07 -0.95
N LYS A 222 -13.72 -4.18 -1.64
CA LYS A 222 -14.95 -4.68 -2.29
C LYS A 222 -15.90 -5.39 -1.33
N SER A 223 -15.37 -5.97 -0.26
CA SER A 223 -16.08 -6.75 0.75
C SER A 223 -16.40 -5.95 2.01
N THR A 224 -15.92 -4.70 2.09
CA THR A 224 -16.12 -3.82 3.25
C THR A 224 -17.27 -2.88 2.99
N ARG A 225 -18.25 -2.86 3.91
CA ARG A 225 -19.38 -1.93 3.88
C ARG A 225 -19.96 -1.71 5.27
N PHE A 226 -20.63 -0.57 5.44
CA PHE A 226 -21.16 -0.10 6.71
C PHE A 226 -22.62 0.32 6.61
N GLU A 227 -23.41 -0.01 7.65
CA GLU A 227 -24.78 0.44 7.85
C GLU A 227 -24.90 1.36 9.07
N ASP A 228 -23.88 1.38 9.94
CA ASP A 228 -23.77 2.34 11.03
C ASP A 228 -22.34 2.87 11.19
N SER A 229 -22.18 3.93 12.00
CA SER A 229 -20.89 4.58 12.27
C SER A 229 -20.16 4.00 13.49
N SER A 230 -20.82 3.15 14.27
CA SER A 230 -20.30 2.69 15.57
C SER A 230 -19.80 1.25 15.57
N GLY A 231 -20.34 0.42 14.67
CA GLY A 231 -20.11 -1.02 14.61
C GLY A 231 -21.01 -1.85 15.50
N LEU A 232 -22.15 -1.31 15.92
CA LEU A 232 -23.19 -2.07 16.64
C LEU A 232 -23.97 -2.98 15.71
N SER A 233 -24.11 -2.61 14.45
CA SER A 233 -24.80 -3.42 13.45
C SER A 233 -23.98 -4.63 13.04
N GLU A 234 -24.56 -5.82 13.14
CA GLU A 234 -24.01 -7.06 12.59
C GLU A 234 -23.94 -7.08 11.06
N LYS A 235 -24.65 -6.14 10.41
CA LYS A 235 -24.66 -5.98 8.95
C LYS A 235 -23.47 -5.21 8.42
N ASN A 236 -22.68 -4.56 9.28
CA ASN A 236 -21.37 -4.06 8.90
C ASN A 236 -20.49 -5.25 8.51
N GLN A 237 -19.74 -5.11 7.44
CA GLN A 237 -18.93 -6.19 6.86
C GLN A 237 -17.51 -5.72 6.57
N THR A 238 -16.54 -6.59 6.79
CA THR A 238 -15.16 -6.43 6.34
C THR A 238 -14.47 -7.78 6.26
N THR A 239 -13.22 -7.79 5.78
CA THR A 239 -12.29 -8.92 5.86
C THR A 239 -11.02 -8.49 6.59
N ALA A 240 -10.26 -9.43 7.13
CA ALA A 240 -9.00 -9.09 7.79
C ALA A 240 -8.03 -8.42 6.80
N ARG A 241 -7.96 -8.88 5.55
CA ARG A 241 -7.14 -8.30 4.49
C ARG A 241 -7.55 -6.86 4.17
N GLU A 242 -8.82 -6.61 3.91
CA GLU A 242 -9.28 -5.28 3.57
C GLU A 242 -9.13 -4.30 4.74
N PHE A 243 -9.34 -4.77 5.97
CA PHE A 243 -9.15 -3.92 7.14
C PHE A 243 -7.67 -3.63 7.42
N ALA A 244 -6.75 -4.55 7.08
CA ALA A 244 -5.31 -4.29 7.14
C ALA A 244 -4.87 -3.25 6.09
N LEU A 245 -5.40 -3.34 4.86
CA LEU A 245 -5.21 -2.31 3.81
C LEU A 245 -5.71 -0.95 4.27
N PHE A 246 -6.93 -0.90 4.81
CA PHE A 246 -7.48 0.33 5.38
C PHE A 246 -6.59 0.89 6.50
N SER A 247 -6.15 0.03 7.43
CA SER A 247 -5.30 0.44 8.54
C SER A 247 -3.97 1.01 8.05
N LEU A 248 -3.35 0.38 7.06
CA LEU A 248 -2.11 0.85 6.45
C LEU A 248 -2.30 2.23 5.79
N HIS A 249 -3.38 2.39 5.03
CA HIS A 249 -3.73 3.67 4.40
C HIS A 249 -3.98 4.76 5.45
N TYR A 250 -4.77 4.45 6.48
CA TYR A 250 -5.07 5.37 7.59
C TYR A 250 -3.79 5.87 8.26
N LEU A 251 -2.84 4.96 8.54
CA LEU A 251 -1.56 5.31 9.15
C LEU A 251 -0.68 6.18 8.26
N LYS A 252 -0.70 5.95 6.95
CA LYS A 252 0.05 6.77 6.00
C LYS A 252 -0.55 8.18 5.89
N GLN A 253 -1.86 8.30 5.89
CA GLN A 253 -2.55 9.57 5.73
C GLN A 253 -2.60 10.43 7.01
N TYR A 254 -2.67 9.77 8.17
CA TYR A 254 -2.80 10.43 9.48
C TYR A 254 -1.83 9.84 10.51
N PRO A 255 -0.51 9.90 10.28
CA PRO A 255 0.46 9.28 11.18
C PRO A 255 0.44 9.88 12.60
N GLU A 256 0.09 11.16 12.73
CA GLU A 256 -0.02 11.87 13.99
C GLU A 256 -1.17 11.37 14.87
N ASN A 257 -2.20 10.75 14.29
CA ASN A 257 -3.35 10.23 15.01
C ASN A 257 -2.97 9.10 15.99
N LEU A 258 -1.89 8.37 15.69
CA LEU A 258 -1.36 7.37 16.63
C LEU A 258 -1.08 8.00 17.98
N LYS A 259 -0.25 9.04 18.02
CA LYS A 259 0.14 9.71 19.24
C LYS A 259 -1.01 10.49 19.88
N LYS A 260 -1.84 11.17 19.08
CA LYS A 260 -2.92 12.01 19.57
C LYS A 260 -4.10 11.24 20.12
N PHE A 261 -4.42 10.08 19.53
CA PHE A 261 -5.70 9.39 19.81
C PHE A 261 -5.52 7.92 20.17
N HIS A 262 -4.75 7.14 19.40
CA HIS A 262 -4.77 5.68 19.50
C HIS A 262 -3.84 5.11 20.59
N SER A 263 -2.78 5.82 20.94
CA SER A 263 -1.86 5.44 22.04
C SER A 263 -2.26 5.99 23.41
N VAL A 264 -3.36 6.70 23.50
CA VAL A 264 -3.86 7.28 24.74
C VAL A 264 -4.46 6.18 25.63
N ASN A 265 -4.00 6.11 26.88
CA ASN A 265 -4.37 5.05 27.81
C ASN A 265 -5.73 5.23 28.48
N GLU A 266 -6.22 6.46 28.58
CA GLU A 266 -7.49 6.80 29.23
C GLU A 266 -7.99 8.17 28.79
N ILE A 267 -9.26 8.43 28.96
CA ILE A 267 -9.87 9.75 28.78
C ILE A 267 -10.72 10.10 30.01
N SER A 268 -10.84 11.41 30.26
CA SER A 268 -11.76 11.97 31.26
C SER A 268 -12.82 12.79 30.55
N TYR A 269 -14.11 12.43 30.71
CA TYR A 269 -15.20 13.16 30.10
C TYR A 269 -16.54 12.96 30.88
N PRO A 270 -17.42 13.98 31.04
CA PRO A 270 -17.14 15.39 30.73
C PRO A 270 -16.17 16.01 31.75
N GLN A 271 -15.37 16.99 31.33
CA GLN A 271 -14.58 17.84 32.19
C GLN A 271 -15.31 19.16 32.49
N LYS A 272 -14.79 19.97 33.39
CA LYS A 272 -15.42 21.26 33.78
C LYS A 272 -15.71 22.19 32.60
N HIS A 273 -14.81 22.22 31.62
CA HIS A 273 -14.97 23.04 30.41
C HIS A 273 -16.02 22.52 29.43
N ASN A 274 -16.39 21.25 29.51
CA ASN A 274 -17.42 20.66 28.68
C ASN A 274 -18.86 21.00 29.17
N ILE A 275 -19.02 21.49 30.39
CA ILE A 275 -20.34 21.73 31.03
C ILE A 275 -20.72 23.19 30.87
N LEU A 276 -21.81 23.45 30.17
CA LEU A 276 -22.27 24.81 29.83
C LEU A 276 -23.12 25.49 30.91
N ILE A 277 -23.88 24.73 31.66
CA ILE A 277 -24.77 25.26 32.72
C ILE A 277 -24.37 24.63 34.04
N LYS A 278 -23.88 25.44 34.95
CA LYS A 278 -23.80 25.07 36.37
C LYS A 278 -25.17 25.10 37.01
N LYS A 279 -26.01 24.10 36.82
CA LYS A 279 -27.12 23.85 37.73
C LYS A 279 -26.50 23.33 39.03
N ASN A 280 -27.05 23.85 40.17
CA ASN A 280 -26.60 23.51 41.54
C ASN A 280 -26.05 22.07 41.63
N SER A 281 -24.88 21.96 42.15
CA SER A 281 -23.90 20.87 42.05
C SER A 281 -24.33 19.49 42.57
N ASP A 282 -25.62 19.26 42.89
CA ASP A 282 -26.04 18.05 43.61
C ASP A 282 -26.37 16.82 42.74
N GLY A 283 -26.00 16.83 41.45
CA GLY A 283 -26.31 15.72 40.59
C GLY A 283 -25.39 15.46 39.40
N LEU A 284 -24.41 16.32 39.15
CA LEU A 284 -23.42 16.09 38.11
C LEU A 284 -22.34 15.17 38.68
N LYS A 285 -22.36 13.88 38.33
CA LYS A 285 -21.26 12.98 38.58
C LYS A 285 -20.03 13.61 37.93
N GLU A 286 -19.05 13.93 38.75
CA GLU A 286 -17.73 14.38 38.34
C GLU A 286 -17.19 13.48 37.23
N PHE A 287 -16.37 14.01 36.32
CA PHE A 287 -15.78 13.34 35.17
C PHE A 287 -15.44 11.87 35.47
N GLN A 288 -15.86 11.02 34.57
CA GLN A 288 -15.49 9.60 34.64
C GLN A 288 -14.21 9.37 33.86
N ILE A 289 -13.20 8.82 34.53
CA ILE A 289 -12.00 8.31 33.84
C ILE A 289 -12.39 6.99 33.17
N LYS A 290 -12.16 6.91 31.88
CA LYS A 290 -12.42 5.72 31.08
C LYS A 290 -11.12 5.20 30.49
N PRO A 291 -10.71 3.97 30.85
CA PRO A 291 -9.50 3.37 30.31
C PRO A 291 -9.66 3.02 28.83
N ALA A 292 -8.54 2.93 28.14
CA ALA A 292 -8.51 2.44 26.78
C ALA A 292 -8.97 0.99 26.70
N THR A 293 -9.80 0.69 25.70
CA THR A 293 -10.24 -0.68 25.39
C THR A 293 -9.11 -1.54 24.80
N ASN A 294 -8.03 -0.89 24.32
CA ASN A 294 -6.82 -1.56 23.85
C ASN A 294 -5.80 -1.69 25.00
N THR A 295 -5.90 -2.75 25.75
CA THR A 295 -5.00 -3.05 26.87
C THR A 295 -3.56 -3.42 26.45
N LEU A 296 -3.35 -3.67 25.14
CA LEU A 296 -2.04 -4.03 24.57
C LEU A 296 -1.08 -2.83 24.49
N LEU A 297 -1.59 -1.60 24.62
CA LEU A 297 -0.76 -0.38 24.74
C LEU A 297 0.27 -0.47 25.87
N LYS A 298 -0.02 -1.26 26.92
CA LYS A 298 0.86 -1.46 28.08
C LYS A 298 1.55 -2.84 28.08
N LYS A 299 1.25 -3.73 27.13
CA LYS A 299 1.70 -5.13 27.13
C LYS A 299 2.65 -5.47 26.00
N ILE A 300 2.60 -4.73 24.89
CA ILE A 300 3.48 -4.90 23.74
C ILE A 300 4.34 -3.66 23.61
N GLU A 301 5.64 -3.84 23.61
CA GLU A 301 6.59 -2.75 23.41
C GLU A 301 6.37 -2.12 22.02
N GLY A 302 6.24 -0.80 21.99
CA GLY A 302 5.99 -0.05 20.76
C GLY A 302 4.55 -0.09 20.25
N CYS A 303 3.62 -0.74 20.97
CA CYS A 303 2.20 -0.71 20.60
C CYS A 303 1.63 0.70 20.77
N ASP A 304 1.07 1.24 19.69
CA ASP A 304 0.54 2.60 19.62
C ASP A 304 -0.87 2.69 18.98
N GLY A 305 -1.53 1.59 18.80
CA GLY A 305 -2.91 1.53 18.30
C GLY A 305 -3.32 0.13 17.84
N LEU A 306 -4.45 -0.01 17.08
CA LEU A 306 -5.37 1.02 16.62
C LEU A 306 -6.70 0.94 17.37
N LYS A 307 -7.44 -0.19 17.23
CA LYS A 307 -8.81 -0.32 17.73
C LYS A 307 -9.21 -1.75 18.05
N THR A 308 -9.98 -1.92 19.12
CA THR A 308 -10.64 -3.18 19.49
C THR A 308 -12.10 -3.14 19.09
N GLY A 309 -12.71 -4.33 18.91
CA GLY A 309 -14.14 -4.48 18.64
C GLY A 309 -14.71 -5.75 19.26
N PHE A 310 -15.98 -5.71 19.62
CA PHE A 310 -16.75 -6.87 20.06
C PHE A 310 -18.23 -6.65 19.82
N ILE A 311 -18.86 -7.60 19.20
CA ILE A 311 -20.30 -7.88 19.25
C ILE A 311 -20.45 -9.42 19.32
N TYR A 312 -21.57 -9.90 19.79
CA TYR A 312 -21.76 -11.36 19.96
C TYR A 312 -21.64 -12.14 18.65
N GLU A 313 -22.10 -11.56 17.56
CA GLU A 313 -22.11 -12.15 16.21
C GLU A 313 -20.72 -12.34 15.64
N SER A 314 -19.81 -11.40 15.86
CA SER A 314 -18.45 -11.47 15.33
C SER A 314 -17.44 -12.05 16.32
N GLY A 315 -17.67 -11.89 17.64
CA GLY A 315 -16.65 -12.18 18.66
C GLY A 315 -15.66 -11.04 18.84
N PHE A 316 -14.45 -11.37 19.32
CA PHE A 316 -13.42 -10.39 19.71
C PHE A 316 -12.53 -10.04 18.51
N ASN A 317 -12.58 -8.77 18.11
CA ASN A 317 -11.83 -8.20 16.99
C ASN A 317 -10.75 -7.23 17.47
N ILE A 318 -9.69 -7.09 16.68
CA ILE A 318 -8.69 -6.06 16.87
C ILE A 318 -7.99 -5.72 15.54
N SER A 319 -7.77 -4.43 15.30
CA SER A 319 -6.72 -3.91 14.43
C SER A 319 -5.64 -3.34 15.34
N LEU A 320 -4.44 -3.89 15.26
CA LEU A 320 -3.31 -3.62 16.13
C LEU A 320 -2.14 -3.13 15.30
N THR A 321 -1.40 -2.13 15.81
CA THR A 321 -0.10 -1.73 15.26
C THR A 321 0.90 -1.52 16.38
N ALA A 322 2.16 -1.85 16.07
CA ALA A 322 3.29 -1.59 16.95
C ALA A 322 4.53 -1.27 16.11
N GLN A 323 5.40 -0.39 16.65
CA GLN A 323 6.66 -0.02 16.03
C GLN A 323 7.82 -0.18 17.02
N LYS A 324 8.86 -0.88 16.56
CA LYS A 324 10.10 -1.06 17.33
C LYS A 324 11.30 -1.05 16.38
N ASN A 325 12.34 -0.27 16.72
CA ASN A 325 13.58 -0.17 15.93
C ASN A 325 13.34 0.20 14.45
N GLY A 326 12.37 1.09 14.18
CA GLY A 326 12.02 1.50 12.81
C GLY A 326 11.07 0.56 12.07
N GLU A 327 10.87 -0.67 12.56
CA GLU A 327 9.98 -1.66 11.97
C GLU A 327 8.57 -1.51 12.53
N ARG A 328 7.59 -1.30 11.64
CA ARG A 328 6.16 -1.24 11.98
C ARG A 328 5.41 -2.41 11.42
N PHE A 329 4.61 -3.06 12.28
CA PHE A 329 3.72 -4.14 11.87
C PHE A 329 2.27 -3.80 12.17
N ILE A 330 1.37 -4.37 11.37
CA ILE A 330 -0.07 -4.29 11.57
C ILE A 330 -0.63 -5.71 11.62
N ALA A 331 -1.41 -6.02 12.66
CA ALA A 331 -2.17 -7.26 12.75
C ALA A 331 -3.66 -6.96 12.84
N VAL A 332 -4.44 -7.63 12.00
CA VAL A 332 -5.91 -7.62 12.11
C VAL A 332 -6.36 -9.03 12.46
N ILE A 333 -7.06 -9.16 13.58
CA ILE A 333 -7.64 -10.42 14.06
C ILE A 333 -9.15 -10.23 14.16
N LEU A 334 -9.91 -11.09 13.48
CA LEU A 334 -11.37 -11.06 13.47
C LEU A 334 -11.94 -12.39 13.96
N GLY A 335 -12.99 -12.29 14.75
CA GLY A 335 -13.73 -13.48 15.19
C GLY A 335 -13.06 -14.30 16.26
N GLY A 336 -12.28 -13.68 17.14
CA GLY A 336 -11.74 -14.34 18.33
C GLY A 336 -12.86 -14.87 19.23
N GLN A 337 -12.65 -16.02 19.86
CA GLN A 337 -13.66 -16.71 20.67
C GLN A 337 -13.28 -16.71 22.17
N GLY A 338 -14.28 -16.80 23.03
CA GLY A 338 -14.11 -16.98 24.48
C GLY A 338 -15.38 -17.54 25.10
N LYS A 339 -15.27 -18.35 26.12
CA LYS A 339 -16.42 -18.85 26.90
C LYS A 339 -17.03 -17.77 27.78
N SER A 340 -16.28 -16.71 28.08
CA SER A 340 -16.72 -15.51 28.76
C SER A 340 -16.13 -14.28 28.11
N PHE A 341 -16.66 -13.09 28.43
CA PHE A 341 -16.12 -11.82 27.93
C PHE A 341 -14.67 -11.62 28.35
N THR A 342 -14.32 -11.92 29.61
CA THR A 342 -12.96 -11.82 30.13
C THR A 342 -11.99 -12.79 29.42
N GLU A 343 -12.41 -14.04 29.23
CA GLU A 343 -11.61 -15.03 28.49
C GLU A 343 -11.37 -14.60 27.03
N GLY A 344 -12.39 -14.07 26.38
CA GLY A 344 -12.27 -13.59 25.00
C GLY A 344 -11.32 -12.40 24.86
N ILE A 345 -11.33 -11.44 25.80
CA ILE A 345 -10.34 -10.38 25.87
C ILE A 345 -8.95 -10.98 26.05
N PHE A 346 -8.75 -11.90 27.01
CA PHE A 346 -7.48 -12.52 27.28
C PHE A 346 -6.93 -13.26 26.05
N LYS A 347 -7.75 -14.06 25.37
CA LYS A 347 -7.36 -14.77 24.16
C LYS A 347 -6.99 -13.81 23.01
N ARG A 348 -7.76 -12.74 22.81
CA ARG A 348 -7.43 -11.67 21.83
C ARG A 348 -6.06 -11.09 22.12
N GLU A 349 -5.76 -10.77 23.38
CA GLU A 349 -4.45 -10.27 23.80
C GLU A 349 -3.33 -11.28 23.50
N GLN A 350 -3.49 -12.54 23.91
CA GLN A 350 -2.49 -13.60 23.68
C GLN A 350 -2.23 -13.82 22.18
N ASN A 351 -3.26 -13.84 21.35
CA ASN A 351 -3.13 -13.97 19.92
C ASN A 351 -2.39 -12.76 19.31
N SER A 352 -2.69 -11.56 19.78
CA SER A 352 -2.03 -10.32 19.35
C SER A 352 -0.54 -10.32 19.71
N ILE A 353 -0.19 -10.70 20.95
CA ILE A 353 1.19 -10.80 21.42
C ILE A 353 1.97 -11.83 20.58
N LYS A 354 1.38 -12.99 20.31
CA LYS A 354 2.01 -14.03 19.47
C LYS A 354 2.32 -13.53 18.07
N LEU A 355 1.38 -12.84 17.41
CA LEU A 355 1.60 -12.28 16.07
C LEU A 355 2.66 -11.19 16.08
N MET A 356 2.64 -10.26 17.03
CA MET A 356 3.63 -9.18 17.09
C MET A 356 5.03 -9.71 17.43
N ASN A 357 5.16 -10.65 18.37
CA ASN A 357 6.44 -11.28 18.67
C ASN A 357 6.97 -12.02 17.44
N PHE A 358 6.12 -12.80 16.76
CA PHE A 358 6.49 -13.46 15.51
C PHE A 358 7.03 -12.46 14.47
N ALA A 359 6.36 -11.30 14.33
CA ALA A 359 6.80 -10.24 13.42
C ALA A 359 8.16 -9.69 13.84
N PHE A 360 8.26 -9.18 15.08
CA PHE A 360 9.47 -8.53 15.56
C PHE A 360 10.67 -9.47 15.67
N ASP A 361 10.46 -10.75 15.98
CA ASP A 361 11.56 -11.71 16.14
C ASP A 361 12.15 -12.15 14.79
N ASN A 362 11.34 -12.18 13.73
CA ASN A 362 11.72 -12.82 12.49
C ASN A 362 11.97 -11.87 11.32
N PHE A 363 11.39 -10.66 11.30
CA PHE A 363 11.41 -9.81 10.11
C PHE A 363 12.04 -8.45 10.34
N LYS A 364 12.64 -7.90 9.28
CA LYS A 364 13.16 -6.53 9.21
C LYS A 364 13.03 -5.97 7.81
N SER A 365 13.15 -4.66 7.68
CA SER A 365 13.32 -3.97 6.41
C SER A 365 14.73 -4.14 5.88
N PHE A 366 14.88 -4.29 4.57
CA PHE A 366 16.12 -4.19 3.83
C PHE A 366 16.01 -3.02 2.86
N ASP A 367 16.88 -2.03 3.01
CA ASP A 367 16.87 -0.83 2.16
C ASP A 367 17.46 -1.15 0.78
N ILE A 368 16.66 -0.95 -0.27
CA ILE A 368 17.08 -1.20 -1.65
C ILE A 368 17.49 0.07 -2.41
N ARG A 369 17.41 1.25 -1.80
CA ARG A 369 17.72 2.54 -2.46
C ARG A 369 19.16 2.60 -2.97
N GLU A 370 20.08 2.04 -2.23
CA GLU A 370 21.49 1.98 -2.67
C GLU A 370 21.68 1.09 -3.91
N HIS A 371 20.78 0.12 -4.08
CA HIS A 371 20.76 -0.81 -5.22
C HIS A 371 19.90 -0.27 -6.37
N ASN A 372 19.00 0.69 -6.11
CA ASN A 372 18.06 1.26 -7.07
C ASN A 372 18.64 2.34 -7.99
N LYS A 373 19.95 2.54 -8.01
CA LYS A 373 20.58 3.46 -8.96
C LYS A 373 20.50 2.88 -10.38
N ILE A 374 19.26 2.68 -10.86
CA ILE A 374 19.02 2.25 -12.24
C ILE A 374 19.28 3.43 -13.16
N LYS A 375 20.52 3.57 -13.59
CA LYS A 375 20.90 4.41 -14.71
C LYS A 375 20.82 3.61 -16.02
N ARG A 376 19.77 2.79 -16.19
CA ARG A 376 19.58 2.08 -17.45
C ARG A 376 18.49 2.71 -18.25
N SER A 377 18.84 3.16 -19.41
CA SER A 377 17.98 3.51 -20.51
C SER A 377 17.99 2.37 -21.54
N VAL A 378 16.92 2.21 -22.28
CA VAL A 378 16.79 1.18 -23.31
C VAL A 378 16.65 1.83 -24.66
N SER A 379 17.39 1.32 -25.62
CA SER A 379 17.28 1.75 -27.01
C SER A 379 15.96 1.30 -27.63
N VAL A 380 15.22 2.27 -28.20
CA VAL A 380 13.98 1.99 -28.94
C VAL A 380 14.24 2.12 -30.41
N LEU A 381 14.34 1.00 -31.10
CA LEU A 381 14.58 0.94 -32.54
C LEU A 381 13.31 1.24 -33.33
N GLY A 382 13.49 1.71 -34.56
CA GLY A 382 12.38 2.02 -35.45
C GLY A 382 11.48 3.17 -34.98
N SER A 383 11.93 4.00 -34.03
CA SER A 383 11.17 5.13 -33.49
C SER A 383 11.34 6.40 -34.32
N ASN A 384 10.43 7.35 -34.13
CA ASN A 384 10.55 8.70 -34.68
C ASN A 384 11.48 9.62 -33.90
N LEU A 385 12.11 9.09 -32.84
CA LEU A 385 13.00 9.86 -31.97
C LEU A 385 14.33 10.18 -32.64
N ASN A 386 14.94 11.32 -32.27
CA ASN A 386 16.23 11.72 -32.80
C ASN A 386 17.36 10.84 -32.22
N VAL A 387 18.22 10.33 -33.07
CA VAL A 387 19.33 9.41 -32.69
C VAL A 387 20.24 10.01 -31.65
N LYS A 388 20.49 11.31 -31.68
CA LYS A 388 21.46 11.95 -30.76
C LYS A 388 20.90 12.23 -29.37
N THR A 389 19.59 12.43 -29.25
CA THR A 389 18.98 12.97 -28.03
C THR A 389 17.95 12.07 -27.37
N SER A 390 17.47 11.01 -28.03
CA SER A 390 16.25 10.38 -27.60
C SER A 390 16.07 8.92 -27.98
N ALA A 391 17.13 8.23 -28.35
CA ALA A 391 17.05 6.77 -28.64
C ALA A 391 16.91 5.91 -27.37
N PHE A 392 17.08 6.50 -26.19
CA PHE A 392 17.00 5.79 -24.92
C PHE A 392 15.88 6.37 -24.07
N ILE A 393 14.98 5.51 -23.63
CA ILE A 393 13.94 5.86 -22.68
C ILE A 393 14.39 5.46 -21.30
N PRO A 394 14.33 6.36 -20.29
CA PRO A 394 14.48 5.95 -18.92
C PRO A 394 13.34 5.01 -18.56
N LEU A 395 13.66 3.90 -17.94
CA LEU A 395 12.67 2.97 -17.45
C LEU A 395 12.09 3.50 -16.15
N LEU A 396 10.77 3.65 -16.10
CA LEU A 396 10.08 4.07 -14.90
C LEU A 396 9.75 2.84 -14.06
N ALA A 397 10.31 2.82 -12.85
CA ALA A 397 9.82 1.96 -11.79
C ALA A 397 8.81 2.75 -10.96
N ASP A 398 7.84 2.05 -10.40
CA ASP A 398 6.93 2.66 -9.44
C ASP A 398 7.65 2.91 -8.11
N GLU A 399 8.15 4.14 -7.92
CA GLU A 399 8.78 4.58 -6.68
C GLU A 399 7.76 5.06 -5.64
N ASP A 400 6.54 5.43 -6.06
CA ASP A 400 5.53 5.98 -5.15
C ASP A 400 4.83 4.92 -4.30
N PHE A 401 4.84 3.65 -4.75
CA PHE A 401 4.49 2.55 -3.87
C PHE A 401 5.64 2.19 -2.93
N SER A 402 6.46 3.17 -2.70
CA SER A 402 7.40 3.34 -1.62
C SER A 402 8.05 2.09 -1.19
N GLN A 403 8.69 1.50 -2.13
CA GLN A 403 9.31 0.44 -1.47
C GLN A 403 10.76 0.47 -1.80
N ASP A 404 11.36 1.49 -1.22
CA ASP A 404 12.79 1.52 -0.98
C ASP A 404 13.23 0.40 -0.04
N TYR A 405 12.25 -0.42 0.43
CA TYR A 405 12.49 -1.49 1.39
C TYR A 405 11.88 -2.80 0.93
N LEU A 406 12.57 -3.89 1.22
CA LEU A 406 12.06 -5.26 1.17
C LEU A 406 11.89 -5.79 2.58
N THR A 407 10.94 -6.69 2.78
CA THR A 407 10.89 -7.50 4.00
C THR A 407 11.82 -8.69 3.86
N VAL A 408 12.71 -8.86 4.82
CA VAL A 408 13.63 -10.01 4.87
C VAL A 408 13.59 -10.64 6.26
N PHE A 409 14.02 -11.89 6.36
CA PHE A 409 14.24 -12.54 7.66
C PHE A 409 15.45 -11.92 8.36
N LYS A 410 15.34 -11.66 9.66
CA LYS A 410 16.43 -11.04 10.45
C LYS A 410 17.75 -11.79 10.42
N ASN A 411 17.68 -13.11 10.37
CA ASN A 411 18.86 -14.00 10.38
C ASN A 411 19.21 -14.52 8.99
N ASP A 412 18.68 -13.91 7.95
CA ASP A 412 19.01 -14.27 6.59
C ASP A 412 20.09 -13.31 6.07
N GLU A 413 21.34 -13.78 6.07
CA GLU A 413 22.49 -13.02 5.59
C GLU A 413 22.74 -13.23 4.09
N ARG A 414 21.86 -13.94 3.41
CA ARG A 414 21.98 -14.16 1.98
C ARG A 414 21.98 -12.83 1.24
N HIS A 415 22.88 -12.70 0.29
CA HIS A 415 22.96 -11.50 -0.52
C HIS A 415 21.74 -11.36 -1.40
N ILE A 416 21.14 -10.16 -1.41
CA ILE A 416 20.09 -9.79 -2.34
C ILE A 416 20.73 -9.20 -3.57
N GLU A 417 20.37 -9.72 -4.74
CA GLU A 417 20.77 -9.18 -6.02
C GLU A 417 19.60 -8.55 -6.76
N GLN A 418 19.91 -7.52 -7.54
CA GLN A 418 18.96 -6.88 -8.43
C GLN A 418 19.18 -7.41 -9.85
N VAL A 419 18.16 -8.01 -10.42
CA VAL A 419 18.16 -8.50 -11.81
C VAL A 419 17.17 -7.68 -12.64
N ILE A 420 17.66 -7.04 -13.69
CA ILE A 420 16.83 -6.30 -14.63
C ILE A 420 16.55 -7.22 -15.82
N ILE A 421 15.28 -7.51 -16.04
CA ILE A 421 14.81 -8.36 -17.13
C ILE A 421 14.15 -7.46 -18.16
N LEU A 422 14.80 -7.37 -19.32
CA LEU A 422 14.37 -6.59 -20.47
C LEU A 422 14.50 -7.46 -21.72
N PRO A 423 13.68 -7.22 -22.76
CA PRO A 423 13.94 -7.79 -24.08
C PRO A 423 15.25 -7.21 -24.63
N ASP A 424 15.96 -8.00 -25.42
CA ASP A 424 17.24 -7.59 -26.04
C ASP A 424 17.07 -6.36 -26.92
N VAL A 425 15.91 -6.24 -27.56
CA VAL A 425 15.55 -5.13 -28.44
C VAL A 425 14.12 -4.68 -28.16
N ILE A 426 13.91 -3.40 -28.09
CA ILE A 426 12.59 -2.78 -27.99
C ILE A 426 12.31 -2.03 -29.29
N MET A 427 11.17 -2.32 -29.91
CA MET A 427 10.72 -1.71 -31.16
C MET A 427 9.56 -0.74 -30.92
N ALA A 428 9.59 0.39 -31.62
CA ALA A 428 8.43 1.27 -31.71
C ALA A 428 7.32 0.62 -32.57
N PRO A 429 6.00 0.93 -32.35
CA PRO A 429 5.52 1.94 -31.38
C PRO A 429 5.46 1.41 -29.94
N LEU A 430 5.59 2.31 -28.98
CA LEU A 430 5.38 2.05 -27.56
C LEU A 430 4.35 3.04 -27.01
N PHE A 431 3.62 2.64 -25.99
CA PHE A 431 2.58 3.45 -25.38
C PHE A 431 2.90 3.77 -23.91
N ALA A 432 2.52 4.95 -23.48
CA ALA A 432 2.64 5.33 -22.08
C ALA A 432 1.98 4.29 -21.15
N GLY A 433 2.69 3.90 -20.09
CA GLY A 433 2.26 2.86 -19.17
C GLY A 433 2.32 1.43 -19.75
N GLN A 434 2.92 1.22 -20.92
CA GLN A 434 3.20 -0.13 -21.42
C GLN A 434 4.34 -0.74 -20.62
N GLN A 435 4.13 -1.93 -20.07
CA GLN A 435 5.23 -2.66 -19.44
C GLN A 435 6.20 -3.17 -20.50
N ILE A 436 7.48 -2.83 -20.34
CA ILE A 436 8.55 -3.19 -21.27
C ILE A 436 9.59 -4.09 -20.62
N GLY A 437 9.52 -4.27 -19.31
CA GLY A 437 10.41 -5.15 -18.57
C GLY A 437 10.03 -5.22 -17.10
N ARG A 438 10.93 -5.74 -16.29
CA ARG A 438 10.78 -5.79 -14.85
C ARG A 438 12.12 -5.82 -14.13
N ILE A 439 12.14 -5.36 -12.90
CA ILE A 439 13.23 -5.56 -11.95
C ILE A 439 12.81 -6.67 -11.02
N GLU A 440 13.67 -7.61 -10.78
CA GLU A 440 13.49 -8.62 -9.74
C GLU A 440 14.59 -8.47 -8.69
N TYR A 441 14.19 -8.39 -7.43
CA TYR A 441 15.08 -8.56 -6.29
C TYR A 441 15.02 -10.03 -5.91
N ARG A 442 16.17 -10.69 -5.99
CA ARG A 442 16.30 -12.12 -5.74
C ARG A 442 17.29 -12.40 -4.61
N ILE A 443 17.15 -13.54 -3.98
CA ILE A 443 18.23 -14.08 -3.16
C ILE A 443 19.27 -14.62 -4.13
N LYS A 444 20.51 -14.13 -4.02
CA LYS A 444 21.62 -14.53 -4.89
C LYS A 444 21.79 -16.06 -4.88
N ASP A 445 22.11 -16.61 -6.02
CA ASP A 445 22.30 -18.05 -6.23
C ASP A 445 21.05 -18.92 -5.89
N SER A 446 19.85 -18.32 -5.99
CA SER A 446 18.58 -19.02 -5.80
C SER A 446 17.50 -18.52 -6.76
N ASP A 447 16.44 -19.29 -6.95
CA ASP A 447 15.26 -18.91 -7.75
C ASP A 447 14.23 -18.09 -6.93
N ILE A 448 14.59 -17.68 -5.70
CA ILE A 448 13.67 -16.98 -4.81
C ILE A 448 13.62 -15.51 -5.20
N VAL A 449 12.50 -15.08 -5.78
CA VAL A 449 12.20 -13.69 -6.11
C VAL A 449 11.50 -13.06 -4.91
N LEU A 450 12.15 -12.07 -4.29
CA LEU A 450 11.62 -11.35 -3.13
C LEU A 450 10.60 -10.29 -3.55
N LYS A 451 10.85 -9.65 -4.70
CA LYS A 451 10.01 -8.57 -5.22
C LYS A 451 10.20 -8.42 -6.72
N THR A 452 9.10 -8.10 -7.39
CA THR A 452 9.11 -7.71 -8.80
C THR A 452 8.54 -6.31 -8.94
N ILE A 453 9.29 -5.43 -9.64
CA ILE A 453 8.86 -4.08 -9.96
C ILE A 453 8.74 -3.98 -11.48
N PRO A 454 7.55 -3.62 -12.04
CA PRO A 454 7.40 -3.44 -13.46
C PRO A 454 8.20 -2.23 -13.94
N LEU A 455 8.82 -2.37 -15.11
CA LEU A 455 9.43 -1.28 -15.85
C LEU A 455 8.52 -0.88 -16.98
N ILE A 456 8.10 0.39 -16.99
CA ILE A 456 7.10 0.91 -17.92
C ILE A 456 7.65 2.01 -18.81
N CYS A 457 7.05 2.16 -19.98
CA CYS A 457 7.29 3.26 -20.90
C CYS A 457 6.69 4.56 -20.35
N PRO A 458 7.45 5.67 -20.26
CA PRO A 458 6.96 6.92 -19.69
C PRO A 458 5.95 7.67 -20.56
N HIS A 459 6.04 7.54 -21.89
CA HIS A 459 5.19 8.25 -22.84
C HIS A 459 5.06 7.48 -24.18
N ASP A 460 4.15 7.95 -25.02
CA ASP A 460 3.95 7.35 -26.34
C ASP A 460 5.17 7.60 -27.25
N ILE A 461 5.65 6.55 -27.90
CA ILE A 461 6.72 6.59 -28.88
C ILE A 461 6.18 6.09 -30.19
N LYS A 462 6.11 6.97 -31.17
CA LYS A 462 5.61 6.67 -32.50
C LYS A 462 6.66 5.97 -33.35
N GLU A 463 6.19 5.22 -34.34
CA GLU A 463 7.06 4.67 -35.37
C GLU A 463 7.76 5.76 -36.18
N GLY A 464 9.01 5.51 -36.54
CA GLY A 464 9.79 6.29 -37.48
C GLY A 464 9.52 5.92 -38.94
N SER A 465 10.22 6.57 -39.86
CA SER A 465 10.15 6.26 -41.29
C SER A 465 10.62 4.84 -41.61
N TYR A 466 10.21 4.28 -42.76
CA TYR A 466 10.70 2.99 -43.24
C TYR A 466 12.23 2.93 -43.33
N PHE A 467 12.87 4.03 -43.74
CA PHE A 467 14.31 4.16 -43.80
C PHE A 467 14.96 4.05 -42.41
N ARG A 468 14.34 4.68 -41.42
CA ARG A 468 14.80 4.58 -40.03
C ARG A 468 14.68 3.15 -39.51
N LYS A 469 13.55 2.48 -39.73
CA LYS A 469 13.35 1.07 -39.34
C LYS A 469 14.37 0.13 -39.98
N PHE A 470 14.69 0.38 -41.26
CA PHE A 470 15.68 -0.39 -42.00
C PHE A 470 17.08 -0.24 -41.40
N ILE A 471 17.51 0.99 -41.12
CA ILE A 471 18.83 1.25 -40.57
C ILE A 471 18.94 0.73 -39.13
N ASP A 472 17.94 0.98 -38.29
CA ASP A 472 17.92 0.51 -36.91
C ASP A 472 17.91 -1.05 -36.84
N GLY A 473 17.37 -1.73 -37.86
CA GLY A 473 17.42 -3.20 -37.98
C GLY A 473 18.83 -3.78 -38.01
N PHE A 474 19.84 -2.99 -38.33
CA PHE A 474 21.24 -3.41 -38.27
C PHE A 474 21.87 -3.28 -36.88
N TYR A 475 21.16 -2.73 -35.91
CA TYR A 475 21.69 -2.55 -34.53
C TYR A 475 22.17 -3.85 -33.89
N GLN A 476 21.56 -4.99 -34.26
CA GLN A 476 21.91 -6.32 -33.74
C GLN A 476 23.22 -6.88 -34.30
N PHE A 477 23.74 -6.31 -35.39
CA PHE A 477 24.94 -6.79 -36.07
C PHE A 477 26.21 -6.04 -35.67
N PHE A 478 26.07 -4.96 -34.89
CA PHE A 478 27.15 -4.09 -34.40
C PHE A 478 27.09 -3.93 -32.87
#